data_a6a407f7b776a55708a5546ce7f0312b
#
_entry.id   a6a407f7b776a55708a5546ce7f0312b
#
_cell.length_a   1.000
_cell.length_b   1.000
_cell.length_c   1.000
_cell.angle_alpha   90.00
_cell.angle_beta   90.00
_cell.angle_gamma   90.00
#
_symmetry.space_group_name_H-M   'P 1'
#
loop_
_entity.id
_entity.type
_entity.pdbx_description
1 polymer ?
#
loop_
_entity_poly.entity_id
_entity_poly.type
_entity_poly.pdbx_seq_one_letter_code
_entity_poly.pdbx_strand_id
1 'polypeptide(L)'
;MHLSEASEHYPLVHWIYTSYVELGKFDEAQKSLDLIDATVEAPQMDYGYCRAVRLYKGMIKPEDYIDIPAMKKAVLPREKRVELELNGMYYGLYCYWTLHGEPEKAAQAIRDLQKVAYPGAFGYTKSIPIAKKLGLE
;
A
#
# COMPACT_ATOMS: atom_id res chain seq x y z
N MET A 1 17.38 2.50 -17.42
CA MET A 1 16.82 1.52 -16.49
C MET A 1 16.30 0.32 -17.27
N HIS A 2 16.64 -0.85 -16.84
CA HIS A 2 16.17 -2.08 -17.49
C HIS A 2 14.73 -2.38 -17.07
N LEU A 3 13.89 -2.73 -18.06
CA LEU A 3 12.50 -3.13 -17.77
C LEU A 3 12.46 -4.40 -16.91
N SER A 4 13.46 -5.27 -17.00
CA SER A 4 13.55 -6.47 -16.18
C SER A 4 13.70 -6.17 -14.69
N GLU A 5 14.08 -4.94 -14.35
CA GLU A 5 14.22 -4.51 -12.96
C GLU A 5 12.99 -3.77 -12.45
N ALA A 6 11.94 -3.64 -13.28
CA ALA A 6 10.74 -2.90 -12.91
C ALA A 6 10.10 -3.44 -11.63
N SER A 7 10.19 -4.76 -11.39
CA SER A 7 9.66 -5.38 -10.18
C SER A 7 10.33 -4.87 -8.91
N GLU A 8 11.59 -4.43 -9.00
CA GLU A 8 12.30 -3.86 -7.85
C GLU A 8 11.84 -2.44 -7.57
N HIS A 9 11.20 -1.81 -8.54
CA HIS A 9 10.73 -0.44 -8.42
C HIS A 9 9.36 -0.32 -7.75
N TYR A 10 8.55 -1.38 -7.73
CA TYR A 10 7.26 -1.32 -7.05
C TYR A 10 7.41 -0.97 -5.56
N PRO A 11 8.25 -1.65 -4.79
CA PRO A 11 8.48 -1.25 -3.41
C PRO A 11 9.02 0.17 -3.29
N LEU A 12 9.99 0.54 -4.13
CA LEU A 12 10.59 1.86 -4.09
C LEU A 12 9.57 2.96 -4.37
N VAL A 13 8.78 2.82 -5.43
CA VAL A 13 7.78 3.81 -5.79
C VAL A 13 6.70 3.90 -4.70
N HIS A 14 6.28 2.76 -4.15
CA HIS A 14 5.33 2.76 -3.04
C HIS A 14 5.85 3.59 -1.85
N TRP A 15 7.11 3.38 -1.44
CA TRP A 15 7.67 4.11 -0.30
C TRP A 15 7.91 5.59 -0.60
N ILE A 16 8.28 5.93 -1.84
CA ILE A 16 8.41 7.33 -2.26
C ILE A 16 7.04 8.01 -2.20
N TYR A 17 6.02 7.39 -2.79
CA TYR A 17 4.67 7.94 -2.82
C TYR A 17 4.14 8.16 -1.39
N THR A 18 4.21 7.15 -0.55
CA THR A 18 3.68 7.23 0.81
C THR A 18 4.45 8.23 1.66
N SER A 19 5.75 8.35 1.46
CA SER A 19 6.56 9.33 2.17
C SER A 19 6.15 10.76 1.81
N TYR A 20 5.92 11.05 0.54
CA TYR A 20 5.44 12.37 0.13
C TYR A 20 4.05 12.66 0.67
N VAL A 21 3.16 11.65 0.68
CA VAL A 21 1.81 11.84 1.25
C VAL A 21 1.91 12.19 2.73
N GLU A 22 2.75 11.50 3.50
CA GLU A 22 2.94 11.80 4.92
C GLU A 22 3.48 13.21 5.16
N LEU A 23 4.28 13.72 4.23
CA LEU A 23 4.82 15.07 4.30
C LEU A 23 3.83 16.12 3.80
N GLY A 24 2.67 15.71 3.33
CA GLY A 24 1.69 16.62 2.74
C GLY A 24 2.05 17.10 1.34
N LYS A 25 3.04 16.48 0.71
CA LYS A 25 3.53 16.85 -0.63
C LYS A 25 2.81 16.03 -1.68
N PHE A 26 1.53 16.30 -1.88
CA PHE A 26 0.66 15.49 -2.73
C PHE A 26 1.02 15.58 -4.21
N ASP A 27 1.45 16.75 -4.70
CA ASP A 27 1.87 16.89 -6.09
C ASP A 27 3.11 16.04 -6.39
N GLU A 28 4.09 16.05 -5.49
CA GLU A 28 5.29 15.23 -5.62
C GLU A 28 4.95 13.74 -5.54
N ALA A 29 3.99 13.37 -4.68
CA ALA A 29 3.52 11.98 -4.60
C ALA A 29 2.96 11.53 -5.93
N GLN A 30 2.09 12.32 -6.55
CA GLN A 30 1.52 11.99 -7.86
C GLN A 30 2.60 11.87 -8.94
N LYS A 31 3.56 12.78 -8.95
CA LYS A 31 4.66 12.75 -9.94
C LYS A 31 5.54 11.52 -9.78
N SER A 32 5.69 11.02 -8.55
CA SER A 32 6.53 9.83 -8.32
C SER A 32 6.00 8.60 -9.04
N LEU A 33 4.71 8.57 -9.36
CA LEU A 33 4.11 7.43 -10.07
C LEU A 33 4.62 7.30 -11.51
N ASP A 34 5.19 8.36 -12.07
CA ASP A 34 5.78 8.32 -13.41
C ASP A 34 7.11 7.56 -13.44
N LEU A 35 7.66 7.21 -12.27
CA LEU A 35 8.92 6.47 -12.20
C LEU A 35 8.79 5.01 -12.64
N ILE A 36 7.58 4.49 -12.76
CA ILE A 36 7.36 3.08 -13.06
C ILE A 36 6.22 2.88 -14.05
N ASP A 37 6.40 1.89 -14.93
CA ASP A 37 5.32 1.38 -15.77
C ASP A 37 4.62 0.25 -15.02
N ALA A 38 3.45 0.52 -14.47
CA ALA A 38 2.72 -0.42 -13.62
C ALA A 38 1.97 -1.49 -14.41
N THR A 39 2.16 -1.57 -15.73
CA THR A 39 1.66 -2.70 -16.53
C THR A 39 2.64 -3.89 -16.49
N VAL A 40 3.86 -3.66 -16.01
CA VAL A 40 4.88 -4.72 -15.93
C VAL A 40 4.55 -5.66 -14.78
N GLU A 41 4.72 -6.97 -15.02
CA GLU A 41 4.50 -7.98 -14.00
C GLU A 41 5.51 -7.85 -12.85
N ALA A 42 5.05 -8.17 -11.64
CA ALA A 42 5.87 -8.17 -10.44
C ALA A 42 6.04 -9.60 -9.94
N PRO A 43 7.17 -9.92 -9.26
CA PRO A 43 7.28 -11.22 -8.60
C PRO A 43 6.26 -11.33 -7.46
N GLN A 44 5.95 -12.57 -7.08
CA GLN A 44 4.96 -12.84 -6.02
C GLN A 44 5.26 -12.09 -4.72
N MET A 45 6.53 -11.93 -4.37
CA MET A 45 6.92 -11.25 -3.13
C MET A 45 6.57 -9.76 -3.14
N ASP A 46 6.35 -9.17 -4.31
CA ASP A 46 5.98 -7.77 -4.46
C ASP A 46 4.49 -7.58 -4.73
N TYR A 47 3.67 -8.60 -4.50
CA TYR A 47 2.24 -8.57 -4.81
C TYR A 47 1.55 -7.32 -4.24
N GLY A 48 1.71 -7.08 -2.94
CA GLY A 48 1.06 -5.94 -2.29
C GLY A 48 1.56 -4.60 -2.79
N TYR A 49 2.85 -4.48 -3.01
CA TYR A 49 3.44 -3.24 -3.54
C TYR A 49 2.95 -2.95 -4.96
N CYS A 50 2.88 -3.98 -5.79
CA CYS A 50 2.41 -3.83 -7.16
C CYS A 50 0.95 -3.35 -7.19
N ARG A 51 0.10 -3.99 -6.40
CA ARG A 51 -1.30 -3.58 -6.33
C ARG A 51 -1.46 -2.17 -5.77
N ALA A 52 -0.66 -1.82 -4.76
CA ALA A 52 -0.70 -0.47 -4.19
C ALA A 52 -0.34 0.58 -5.24
N VAL A 53 0.74 0.38 -5.98
CA VAL A 53 1.13 1.32 -7.04
C VAL A 53 0.05 1.42 -8.11
N ARG A 54 -0.55 0.30 -8.50
CA ARG A 54 -1.66 0.30 -9.47
C ARG A 54 -2.88 1.05 -8.93
N LEU A 55 -3.16 0.93 -7.64
CA LEU A 55 -4.21 1.73 -7.00
C LEU A 55 -3.89 3.22 -7.11
N TYR A 56 -2.67 3.62 -6.76
CA TYR A 56 -2.26 5.03 -6.81
C TYR A 56 -2.38 5.61 -8.21
N LYS A 57 -2.07 4.81 -9.24
CA LYS A 57 -2.16 5.23 -10.65
C LYS A 57 -3.60 5.19 -11.20
N GLY A 58 -4.57 4.74 -10.40
CA GLY A 58 -5.96 4.65 -10.85
C GLY A 58 -6.27 3.44 -11.72
N MET A 59 -5.38 2.46 -11.76
CA MET A 59 -5.58 1.23 -12.55
C MET A 59 -6.46 0.20 -11.83
N ILE A 60 -6.60 0.33 -10.52
CA ILE A 60 -7.44 -0.52 -9.69
C ILE A 60 -8.36 0.39 -8.89
N LYS A 61 -9.65 0.06 -8.86
CA LYS A 61 -10.60 0.79 -8.01
C LYS A 61 -10.37 0.44 -6.54
N PRO A 62 -10.57 1.38 -5.61
CA PRO A 62 -10.38 1.09 -4.18
C PRO A 62 -11.18 -0.12 -3.69
N GLU A 63 -12.40 -0.30 -4.17
CA GLU A 63 -13.25 -1.44 -3.78
C GLU A 63 -12.74 -2.78 -4.28
N ASP A 64 -11.89 -2.78 -5.30
CA ASP A 64 -11.30 -4.00 -5.87
C ASP A 64 -9.86 -4.24 -5.41
N TYR A 65 -9.32 -3.32 -4.65
CA TYR A 65 -7.90 -3.31 -4.28
C TYR A 65 -7.53 -4.51 -3.40
N ILE A 66 -8.29 -4.79 -2.36
CA ILE A 66 -8.04 -5.90 -1.45
C ILE A 66 -9.03 -7.03 -1.74
N ASP A 67 -8.48 -8.14 -2.24
CA ASP A 67 -9.23 -9.34 -2.60
C ASP A 67 -8.52 -10.53 -1.95
N ILE A 68 -8.98 -10.92 -0.77
CA ILE A 68 -8.32 -11.95 0.02
C ILE A 68 -8.29 -13.31 -0.68
N PRO A 69 -9.36 -13.80 -1.32
CA PRO A 69 -9.26 -15.04 -2.09
C PRO A 69 -8.20 -15.02 -3.18
N ALA A 70 -8.11 -13.91 -3.92
CA ALA A 70 -7.09 -13.75 -4.95
C ALA A 70 -5.68 -13.69 -4.34
N MET A 71 -5.53 -13.04 -3.20
CA MET A 71 -4.25 -12.95 -2.50
C MET A 71 -3.75 -14.33 -2.08
N LYS A 72 -4.63 -15.18 -1.56
CA LYS A 72 -4.26 -16.53 -1.14
C LYS A 72 -3.73 -17.38 -2.28
N LYS A 73 -4.18 -17.09 -3.50
CA LYS A 73 -3.70 -17.80 -4.70
C LYS A 73 -2.39 -17.20 -5.24
N ALA A 74 -2.22 -15.89 -5.09
CA ALA A 74 -1.13 -15.15 -5.71
C ALA A 74 0.15 -15.10 -4.87
N VAL A 75 0.01 -15.05 -3.53
CA VAL A 75 1.17 -14.92 -2.65
C VAL A 75 1.74 -16.29 -2.29
N LEU A 76 3.00 -16.31 -1.87
CA LEU A 76 3.67 -17.54 -1.46
C LEU A 76 2.91 -18.18 -0.29
N PRO A 77 2.75 -19.53 -0.28
CA PRO A 77 2.01 -20.22 0.76
C PRO A 77 2.83 -20.34 2.06
N ARG A 78 3.09 -19.19 2.69
CA ARG A 78 3.79 -19.13 3.96
C ARG A 78 2.83 -18.68 5.04
N GLU A 79 3.05 -19.18 6.26
CA GLU A 79 2.26 -18.76 7.40
C GLU A 79 2.27 -17.23 7.53
N LYS A 80 1.07 -16.67 7.67
CA LYS A 80 0.85 -15.22 7.85
C LYS A 80 1.35 -14.33 6.70
N ARG A 81 1.60 -14.91 5.53
CA ARG A 81 2.03 -14.10 4.38
C ARG A 81 0.93 -13.14 3.93
N VAL A 82 -0.34 -13.60 3.95
CA VAL A 82 -1.47 -12.75 3.61
C VAL A 82 -1.59 -11.58 4.60
N GLU A 83 -1.45 -11.85 5.90
CA GLU A 83 -1.50 -10.82 6.92
C GLU A 83 -0.39 -9.79 6.74
N LEU A 84 0.82 -10.24 6.40
CA LEU A 84 1.95 -9.35 6.13
C LEU A 84 1.65 -8.43 4.95
N GLU A 85 1.15 -8.98 3.84
CA GLU A 85 0.78 -8.18 2.68
C GLU A 85 -0.34 -7.20 3.00
N LEU A 86 -1.36 -7.63 3.75
CA LEU A 86 -2.49 -6.77 4.12
C LEU A 86 -2.05 -5.56 4.92
N ASN A 87 -1.08 -5.72 5.83
CA ASN A 87 -0.58 -4.58 6.60
C ASN A 87 -0.05 -3.47 5.69
N GLY A 88 0.77 -3.82 4.71
CA GLY A 88 1.30 -2.85 3.75
C GLY A 88 0.22 -2.28 2.85
N MET A 89 -0.73 -3.11 2.42
CA MET A 89 -1.80 -2.69 1.52
C MET A 89 -2.77 -1.72 2.22
N TYR A 90 -3.14 -1.98 3.47
CA TYR A 90 -4.00 -1.04 4.21
C TYR A 90 -3.30 0.28 4.48
N TYR A 91 -2.00 0.25 4.77
CA TYR A 91 -1.23 1.48 4.91
C TYR A 91 -1.24 2.29 3.60
N GLY A 92 -1.05 1.62 2.47
CA GLY A 92 -1.15 2.26 1.16
C GLY A 92 -2.52 2.85 0.90
N LEU A 93 -3.57 2.15 1.29
CA LEU A 93 -4.95 2.63 1.15
C LEU A 93 -5.18 3.89 2.01
N TYR A 94 -4.61 3.93 3.22
CA TYR A 94 -4.64 5.11 4.06
C TYR A 94 -4.02 6.31 3.33
N CYS A 95 -2.84 6.13 2.75
CA CYS A 95 -2.16 7.21 2.01
C CYS A 95 -2.95 7.64 0.78
N TYR A 96 -3.53 6.68 0.05
CA TYR A 96 -4.38 6.97 -1.10
C TYR A 96 -5.55 7.87 -0.71
N TRP A 97 -6.30 7.49 0.34
CA TRP A 97 -7.45 8.29 0.78
C TRP A 97 -7.03 9.63 1.37
N THR A 98 -5.89 9.69 2.05
CA THR A 98 -5.36 10.96 2.57
C THR A 98 -5.08 11.93 1.43
N LEU A 99 -4.43 11.46 0.37
CA LEU A 99 -4.13 12.29 -0.79
C LEU A 99 -5.41 12.77 -1.48
N HIS A 100 -6.43 11.92 -1.53
CA HIS A 100 -7.70 12.23 -2.19
C HIS A 100 -8.65 13.03 -1.30
N GLY A 101 -8.25 13.40 -0.08
CA GLY A 101 -9.06 14.24 0.78
C GLY A 101 -10.26 13.53 1.40
N GLU A 102 -10.14 12.23 1.68
CA GLU A 102 -11.19 11.40 2.27
C GLU A 102 -10.76 10.91 3.66
N PRO A 103 -10.80 11.80 4.69
CA PRO A 103 -10.23 11.46 5.99
C PRO A 103 -10.95 10.31 6.70
N GLU A 104 -12.26 10.15 6.52
CA GLU A 104 -12.99 9.05 7.16
C GLU A 104 -12.61 7.70 6.57
N LYS A 105 -12.42 7.66 5.25
CA LYS A 105 -11.98 6.44 4.55
C LYS A 105 -10.54 6.11 4.92
N ALA A 106 -9.70 7.13 5.06
CA ALA A 106 -8.32 6.96 5.52
C ALA A 106 -8.29 6.38 6.94
N ALA A 107 -9.11 6.90 7.85
CA ALA A 107 -9.21 6.38 9.21
C ALA A 107 -9.68 4.94 9.23
N GLN A 108 -10.64 4.59 8.37
CA GLN A 108 -11.13 3.20 8.29
C GLN A 108 -10.03 2.25 7.84
N ALA A 109 -9.18 2.68 6.89
CA ALA A 109 -8.04 1.86 6.44
C ALA A 109 -7.10 1.55 7.61
N ILE A 110 -6.85 2.51 8.49
CA ILE A 110 -6.00 2.29 9.67
C ILE A 110 -6.67 1.33 10.66
N ARG A 111 -7.99 1.46 10.88
CA ARG A 111 -8.72 0.50 11.73
C ARG A 111 -8.61 -0.92 11.19
N ASP A 112 -8.80 -1.07 9.88
CA ASP A 112 -8.71 -2.38 9.23
C ASP A 112 -7.28 -2.95 9.32
N LEU A 113 -6.27 -2.10 9.17
CA LEU A 113 -4.88 -2.50 9.32
C LEU A 113 -4.63 -3.07 10.72
N GLN A 114 -5.13 -2.38 11.75
CA GLN A 114 -4.89 -2.81 13.12
C GLN A 114 -5.59 -4.12 13.47
N LYS A 115 -6.69 -4.44 12.79
CA LYS A 115 -7.37 -5.74 12.96
C LYS A 115 -6.53 -6.90 12.44
N VAL A 116 -5.64 -6.65 11.49
CA VAL A 116 -4.79 -7.67 10.90
C VAL A 116 -3.49 -7.87 11.69
N ALA A 117 -3.30 -7.17 12.76
CA ALA A 117 -2.16 -7.19 13.70
C ALA A 117 -0.99 -8.10 13.33
N TYR A 118 0.01 -7.56 12.64
CA TYR A 118 1.27 -8.25 12.40
C TYR A 118 2.41 -7.35 12.88
N PRO A 119 2.80 -7.46 14.19
CA PRO A 119 3.72 -6.50 14.80
C PRO A 119 5.07 -6.34 14.10
N GLY A 120 5.54 -7.37 13.40
CA GLY A 120 6.79 -7.29 12.65
C GLY A 120 6.66 -6.58 11.32
N ALA A 121 5.45 -6.26 10.85
CA ALA A 121 5.24 -5.61 9.57
C ALA A 121 5.46 -4.10 9.69
N PHE A 122 6.13 -3.52 8.69
CA PHE A 122 6.40 -2.09 8.67
C PHE A 122 5.10 -1.28 8.66
N GLY A 123 4.09 -1.72 7.89
CA GLY A 123 2.80 -1.04 7.85
C GLY A 123 2.13 -0.98 9.22
N TYR A 124 2.19 -2.06 10.00
CA TYR A 124 1.64 -2.06 11.36
C TYR A 124 2.37 -1.05 12.23
N THR A 125 3.69 -1.04 12.19
CA THR A 125 4.51 -0.10 12.96
C THR A 125 4.17 1.35 12.61
N LYS A 126 4.00 1.65 11.34
CA LYS A 126 3.60 2.98 10.88
C LYS A 126 2.20 3.37 11.35
N SER A 127 1.30 2.40 11.50
CA SER A 127 -0.09 2.68 11.89
C SER A 127 -0.24 3.14 13.33
N ILE A 128 0.67 2.75 14.22
CA ILE A 128 0.56 3.07 15.65
C ILE A 128 0.50 4.58 15.91
N PRO A 129 1.49 5.38 15.47
CA PRO A 129 1.40 6.83 15.67
C PRO A 129 0.26 7.48 14.88
N ILE A 130 -0.10 6.92 13.71
CA ILE A 130 -1.20 7.43 12.92
C ILE A 130 -2.52 7.24 13.66
N ALA A 131 -2.75 6.04 14.20
CA ALA A 131 -3.97 5.75 14.97
C ALA A 131 -4.08 6.66 16.19
N LYS A 132 -2.98 6.88 16.88
CA LYS A 132 -2.94 7.79 18.03
C LYS A 132 -3.32 9.21 17.63
N LYS A 133 -2.73 9.70 16.54
CA LYS A 133 -3.03 11.04 16.00
C LYS A 133 -4.50 11.20 15.63
N LEU A 134 -5.10 10.13 15.10
CA LEU A 134 -6.49 10.13 14.65
C LEU A 134 -7.48 9.79 15.79
N GLY A 135 -7.00 9.46 16.97
CA GLY A 135 -7.86 9.09 18.10
C GLY A 135 -8.54 7.74 17.95
N LEU A 136 -7.91 6.80 17.29
CA LEU A 136 -8.49 5.47 16.99
C LEU A 136 -8.08 4.37 17.99
N GLU A 137 -7.41 4.72 19.05
CA GLU A 137 -7.00 3.73 20.06
C GLU A 137 -8.17 3.26 20.90
#